data_85bca902b6a39999046ad59722a3a957
#
_entry.id   85bca902b6a39999046ad59722a3a957
#
_cell.length_a   1.000
_cell.length_b   1.000
_cell.length_c   1.000
_cell.angle_alpha   90.00
_cell.angle_beta   90.00
_cell.angle_gamma   90.00
#
_symmetry.space_group_name_H-M   'P 1'
#
loop_
_entity.id
_entity.type
_entity.pdbx_description
1 polymer ?
#
loop_
_entity_poly.entity_id
_entity_poly.type
_entity_poly.pdbx_seq_one_letter_code
_entity_poly.pdbx_strand_id
1 'polypeptide(L)'
;MPKKKSRPTVEGETLLAGQEKSPTIEIPECPPRRTSLPGSPAAVAEGRPIPFITLGPEGPGAGRFSVSDEAKAMLSALDGPLSIVAVVGQYRTGKSFLLNRILLGQNDGFTVGSTVNACTKGLWLWSEPLRAIASDGTPVNLLIIDTEGLNSTEAGTKHDCIIFALALLTSSFFVYNSVGTISESAIDTLSLVVEMTKYIRTSTSKEEDGTAFAQFFPKFLWVVRDFSLQLVNEHGKTISSKEYLESALQEMPGVSEKAANKNRIRTAIKGFFQQRDCFPLVRPVEDESLLQTLSSAAVSPAPKTLN
;
A
#
# COMPACT_ATOMS: atom_id res chain seq x y z
N MET A 1 40.33 61.19 -36.62
CA MET A 1 40.63 59.80 -37.03
C MET A 1 41.29 59.07 -35.88
N PRO A 2 40.65 58.17 -35.17
CA PRO A 2 41.31 57.27 -34.24
C PRO A 2 41.34 55.85 -34.81
N LYS A 3 42.48 55.19 -34.50
CA LYS A 3 42.89 53.89 -34.96
C LYS A 3 42.02 52.73 -34.40
N LYS A 4 41.65 51.79 -35.29
CA LYS A 4 41.05 50.49 -34.94
C LYS A 4 42.09 49.63 -34.22
N LYS A 5 41.71 49.12 -32.98
CA LYS A 5 42.37 48.03 -32.29
C LYS A 5 41.70 46.71 -32.64
N SER A 6 42.47 45.78 -33.15
CA SER A 6 42.13 44.40 -33.43
C SER A 6 41.84 43.62 -32.11
N ARG A 7 40.81 42.81 -32.11
CA ARG A 7 40.48 41.83 -31.08
C ARG A 7 41.26 40.53 -31.33
N PRO A 8 41.77 39.85 -30.31
CA PRO A 8 42.29 38.50 -30.46
C PRO A 8 41.13 37.48 -30.42
N THR A 9 41.22 36.50 -31.30
CA THR A 9 40.39 35.29 -31.40
C THR A 9 40.78 34.35 -30.25
N VAL A 10 39.81 33.96 -29.44
CA VAL A 10 39.95 32.88 -28.46
C VAL A 10 39.31 31.65 -29.04
N GLU A 11 40.10 30.61 -29.25
CA GLU A 11 39.69 29.28 -29.65
C GLU A 11 38.83 28.65 -28.53
N GLY A 12 37.65 28.17 -28.87
CA GLY A 12 36.75 27.52 -27.96
C GLY A 12 37.11 26.07 -27.75
N GLU A 13 37.51 25.73 -26.52
CA GLU A 13 37.55 24.36 -26.04
C GLU A 13 36.13 23.89 -25.78
N THR A 14 35.70 22.89 -26.56
CA THR A 14 34.44 22.17 -26.36
C THR A 14 34.57 21.23 -25.19
N LEU A 15 34.11 21.62 -24.01
CA LEU A 15 33.91 20.73 -22.88
C LEU A 15 32.75 19.78 -23.18
N LEU A 16 33.06 18.51 -23.40
CA LEU A 16 32.11 17.40 -23.45
C LEU A 16 31.43 17.28 -22.09
N ALA A 17 30.17 17.66 -22.03
CA ALA A 17 29.31 17.38 -20.88
C ALA A 17 29.15 15.87 -20.73
N GLY A 18 29.75 15.34 -19.66
CA GLY A 18 29.53 13.97 -19.21
C GLY A 18 28.04 13.80 -18.87
N GLN A 19 27.36 12.97 -19.61
CA GLN A 19 26.04 12.49 -19.25
C GLN A 19 26.18 11.59 -18.01
N GLU A 20 25.86 12.11 -16.84
CA GLU A 20 25.59 11.28 -15.66
C GLU A 20 24.34 10.44 -15.94
N LYS A 21 24.56 9.14 -16.12
CA LYS A 21 23.48 8.16 -16.20
C LYS A 21 22.79 8.12 -14.83
N SER A 22 21.52 8.50 -14.81
CA SER A 22 20.64 8.27 -13.67
C SER A 22 20.72 6.79 -13.26
N PRO A 23 20.74 6.45 -11.95
CA PRO A 23 20.77 5.07 -11.51
C PRO A 23 19.47 4.40 -11.95
N THR A 24 19.58 3.47 -12.89
CA THR A 24 18.50 2.56 -13.26
C THR A 24 18.28 1.63 -12.07
N ILE A 25 17.17 1.79 -11.37
CA ILE A 25 16.75 0.80 -10.37
C ILE A 25 16.33 -0.42 -11.17
N GLU A 26 17.21 -1.42 -11.21
CA GLU A 26 16.85 -2.75 -11.70
C GLU A 26 15.81 -3.32 -10.73
N ILE A 27 14.54 -3.32 -11.17
CA ILE A 27 13.49 -4.09 -10.51
C ILE A 27 13.83 -5.54 -10.81
N PRO A 28 14.06 -6.41 -9.79
CA PRO A 28 14.32 -7.81 -10.07
C PRO A 28 13.19 -8.36 -10.91
N GLU A 29 13.54 -8.97 -12.02
CA GLU A 29 12.57 -9.68 -12.88
C GLU A 29 11.75 -10.61 -11.99
N CYS A 30 10.43 -10.58 -12.20
CA CYS A 30 9.53 -11.54 -11.55
C CYS A 30 10.12 -12.94 -11.71
N PRO A 31 10.35 -13.68 -10.61
CA PRO A 31 10.97 -15.00 -10.73
C PRO A 31 10.17 -15.84 -11.72
N PRO A 32 10.86 -16.54 -12.65
CA PRO A 32 10.17 -17.34 -13.66
C PRO A 32 9.24 -18.31 -12.94
N ARG A 33 8.03 -18.49 -13.49
CA ARG A 33 7.09 -19.53 -13.03
C ARG A 33 7.89 -20.76 -12.66
N ARG A 34 7.75 -21.25 -11.42
CA ARG A 34 8.36 -22.51 -11.00
C ARG A 34 7.93 -23.59 -11.98
N THR A 35 8.81 -23.91 -12.92
CA THR A 35 8.72 -25.17 -13.65
C THR A 35 8.95 -26.26 -12.61
N SER A 36 7.93 -27.08 -12.38
CA SER A 36 8.02 -28.27 -11.54
C SER A 36 9.24 -29.10 -11.97
N LEU A 37 10.20 -29.26 -11.04
CA LEU A 37 11.28 -30.22 -11.23
C LEU A 37 10.64 -31.60 -11.33
N PRO A 38 11.03 -32.42 -12.32
CA PRO A 38 10.51 -33.79 -12.46
C PRO A 38 11.02 -34.61 -11.27
N GLY A 39 10.13 -35.04 -10.39
CA GLY A 39 10.45 -35.97 -9.31
C GLY A 39 9.89 -35.67 -7.92
N SER A 40 9.00 -34.71 -7.74
CA SER A 40 8.36 -34.45 -6.43
C SER A 40 6.92 -35.00 -6.41
N PRO A 41 6.62 -36.02 -5.60
CA PRO A 41 5.26 -36.45 -5.40
C PRO A 41 4.69 -35.70 -4.22
N ALA A 42 4.05 -34.56 -4.47
CA ALA A 42 2.98 -33.95 -3.68
C ALA A 42 2.47 -32.80 -4.51
N ALA A 43 1.19 -32.81 -4.84
CA ALA A 43 0.50 -31.63 -5.36
C ALA A 43 0.77 -30.48 -4.39
N VAL A 44 1.53 -29.45 -4.82
CA VAL A 44 1.66 -28.22 -4.07
C VAL A 44 0.24 -27.69 -4.00
N ALA A 45 -0.35 -27.67 -2.81
CA ALA A 45 -1.68 -27.13 -2.60
C ALA A 45 -1.65 -25.69 -3.11
N GLU A 46 -2.43 -25.38 -4.15
CA GLU A 46 -2.58 -24.02 -4.63
C GLU A 46 -3.15 -23.19 -3.49
N GLY A 47 -2.44 -22.12 -3.10
CA GLY A 47 -2.92 -21.23 -2.05
C GLY A 47 -4.31 -20.68 -2.40
N ARG A 48 -5.13 -20.43 -1.40
CA ARG A 48 -6.48 -19.88 -1.55
C ARG A 48 -6.79 -18.86 -0.46
N PRO A 49 -7.73 -17.94 -0.68
CA PRO A 49 -8.18 -17.06 0.38
C PRO A 49 -8.95 -17.87 1.44
N ILE A 50 -8.64 -17.62 2.71
CA ILE A 50 -9.35 -18.16 3.86
C ILE A 50 -9.84 -17.01 4.74
N PRO A 51 -10.99 -17.13 5.40
CA PRO A 51 -11.42 -16.14 6.38
C PRO A 51 -10.38 -16.03 7.49
N PHE A 52 -9.93 -14.83 7.81
CA PHE A 52 -9.03 -14.59 8.93
C PHE A 52 -9.79 -14.06 10.14
N ILE A 53 -10.33 -12.86 10.02
CA ILE A 53 -11.15 -12.23 11.05
C ILE A 53 -12.50 -11.88 10.44
N THR A 54 -13.55 -12.44 10.99
CA THR A 54 -14.92 -12.26 10.51
C THR A 54 -15.81 -11.68 11.61
N LEU A 55 -16.81 -10.92 11.21
CA LEU A 55 -17.88 -10.48 12.09
C LEU A 55 -18.86 -11.63 12.30
N GLY A 56 -19.15 -11.95 13.54
CA GLY A 56 -20.13 -13.00 13.88
C GLY A 56 -21.51 -12.69 13.32
N PRO A 57 -22.30 -13.74 12.98
CA PRO A 57 -23.66 -13.59 12.48
C PRO A 57 -24.56 -12.86 13.49
N GLU A 58 -25.71 -12.38 13.02
CA GLU A 58 -26.74 -11.79 13.87
C GLU A 58 -27.23 -12.83 14.92
N GLY A 59 -27.27 -12.44 16.20
CA GLY A 59 -27.68 -13.33 17.29
C GLY A 59 -26.91 -13.11 18.59
N PRO A 60 -26.96 -14.04 19.53
CA PRO A 60 -26.14 -13.99 20.75
C PRO A 60 -24.65 -14.00 20.38
N GLY A 61 -23.97 -12.84 20.49
CA GLY A 61 -22.62 -12.61 19.99
C GLY A 61 -22.54 -11.79 18.71
N ALA A 62 -23.66 -11.31 18.18
CA ALA A 62 -23.71 -10.37 17.06
C ALA A 62 -22.76 -9.18 17.26
N GLY A 63 -22.05 -8.80 16.21
CA GLY A 63 -21.09 -7.71 16.25
C GLY A 63 -19.74 -8.03 16.89
N ARG A 64 -19.46 -9.30 17.23
CA ARG A 64 -18.14 -9.72 17.69
C ARG A 64 -17.28 -10.21 16.54
N PHE A 65 -16.06 -9.72 16.50
CA PHE A 65 -15.04 -10.25 15.58
C PHE A 65 -14.46 -11.55 16.15
N SER A 66 -14.28 -12.53 15.29
CA SER A 66 -13.69 -13.82 15.66
C SER A 66 -12.64 -14.24 14.63
N VAL A 67 -11.56 -14.85 15.10
CA VAL A 67 -10.54 -15.48 14.26
C VAL A 67 -11.04 -16.87 13.87
N SER A 68 -10.97 -17.20 12.58
CA SER A 68 -11.41 -18.51 12.08
C SER A 68 -10.48 -19.63 12.58
N ASP A 69 -11.04 -20.82 12.80
CA ASP A 69 -10.24 -21.96 13.26
C ASP A 69 -9.26 -22.45 12.19
N GLU A 70 -9.61 -22.29 10.92
CA GLU A 70 -8.73 -22.58 9.79
C GLU A 70 -7.49 -21.67 9.80
N ALA A 71 -7.66 -20.36 9.99
CA ALA A 71 -6.55 -19.45 10.09
C ALA A 71 -5.69 -19.72 11.33
N LYS A 72 -6.31 -20.05 12.48
CA LYS A 72 -5.55 -20.44 13.68
C LYS A 72 -4.70 -21.68 13.44
N ALA A 73 -5.26 -22.71 12.82
CA ALA A 73 -4.53 -23.94 12.51
C ALA A 73 -3.36 -23.67 11.56
N MET A 74 -3.60 -22.90 10.51
CA MET A 74 -2.56 -22.50 9.54
C MET A 74 -1.43 -21.72 10.22
N LEU A 75 -1.77 -20.69 11.00
CA LEU A 75 -0.77 -19.86 11.69
C LEU A 75 0.03 -20.66 12.74
N SER A 76 -0.62 -21.60 13.44
CA SER A 76 0.04 -22.45 14.45
C SER A 76 1.00 -23.47 13.83
N ALA A 77 0.85 -23.77 12.55
CA ALA A 77 1.73 -24.70 11.81
C ALA A 77 2.95 -24.01 11.18
N LEU A 78 3.07 -22.68 11.29
CA LEU A 78 4.17 -21.92 10.72
C LEU A 78 5.34 -21.83 11.68
N ASP A 79 6.50 -22.23 11.20
CA ASP A 79 7.78 -22.07 11.88
C ASP A 79 8.55 -20.86 11.34
N GLY A 80 9.27 -20.18 12.23
CA GLY A 80 10.17 -19.08 11.90
C GLY A 80 9.49 -17.70 11.86
N PRO A 81 10.24 -16.66 11.45
CA PRO A 81 9.77 -15.30 11.46
C PRO A 81 8.63 -15.06 10.48
N LEU A 82 7.68 -14.20 10.88
CA LEU A 82 6.54 -13.79 10.09
C LEU A 82 6.67 -12.33 9.69
N SER A 83 6.27 -12.02 8.46
CA SER A 83 6.02 -10.66 8.00
C SER A 83 4.62 -10.61 7.40
N ILE A 84 3.84 -9.60 7.72
CA ILE A 84 2.43 -9.51 7.32
C ILE A 84 2.21 -8.26 6.50
N VAL A 85 1.71 -8.42 5.28
CA VAL A 85 1.25 -7.34 4.41
C VAL A 85 -0.26 -7.27 4.46
N ALA A 86 -0.81 -6.13 4.89
CA ALA A 86 -2.24 -5.87 4.82
C ALA A 86 -2.54 -4.71 3.87
N VAL A 87 -3.55 -4.89 3.02
CA VAL A 87 -4.01 -3.84 2.10
C VAL A 87 -5.36 -3.32 2.55
N VAL A 88 -5.42 -2.00 2.79
CA VAL A 88 -6.61 -1.28 3.22
C VAL A 88 -6.90 -0.14 2.25
N GLY A 89 -8.14 0.28 2.17
CA GLY A 89 -8.57 1.41 1.33
C GLY A 89 -10.05 1.38 1.09
N GLN A 90 -10.53 2.39 0.42
CA GLN A 90 -11.95 2.50 0.13
C GLN A 90 -12.45 1.28 -0.64
N TYR A 91 -13.69 1.00 -0.46
CA TYR A 91 -14.43 0.00 -1.19
C TYR A 91 -14.31 0.25 -2.71
N ARG A 92 -14.14 -0.82 -3.49
CA ARG A 92 -14.00 -0.79 -4.96
C ARG A 92 -12.79 -0.07 -5.55
N THR A 93 -11.75 0.08 -4.78
CA THR A 93 -10.48 0.63 -5.28
C THR A 93 -9.52 -0.44 -5.83
N GLY A 94 -9.96 -1.72 -5.93
CA GLY A 94 -9.19 -2.81 -6.53
C GLY A 94 -8.09 -3.37 -5.62
N LYS A 95 -8.31 -3.42 -4.30
CA LYS A 95 -7.36 -4.01 -3.32
C LYS A 95 -7.04 -5.47 -3.63
N SER A 96 -8.07 -6.31 -3.72
CA SER A 96 -7.94 -7.75 -4.05
C SER A 96 -7.25 -7.97 -5.40
N PHE A 97 -7.55 -7.14 -6.41
CA PHE A 97 -6.86 -7.17 -7.70
C PHE A 97 -5.37 -6.84 -7.56
N LEU A 98 -5.03 -5.82 -6.76
CA LEU A 98 -3.65 -5.43 -6.48
C LEU A 98 -2.86 -6.59 -5.85
N LEU A 99 -3.45 -7.26 -4.84
CA LEU A 99 -2.86 -8.41 -4.18
C LEU A 99 -2.63 -9.56 -5.14
N ASN A 100 -3.64 -9.94 -5.92
CA ASN A 100 -3.54 -11.03 -6.87
C ASN A 100 -2.44 -10.80 -7.92
N ARG A 101 -2.37 -9.59 -8.48
CA ARG A 101 -1.46 -9.30 -9.58
C ARG A 101 -0.05 -8.99 -9.15
N ILE A 102 0.14 -8.26 -8.06
CA ILE A 102 1.47 -7.78 -7.65
C ILE A 102 2.12 -8.73 -6.67
N LEU A 103 1.40 -9.19 -5.64
CA LEU A 103 1.99 -10.03 -4.62
C LEU A 103 1.91 -11.52 -4.95
N LEU A 104 0.76 -11.98 -5.44
CA LEU A 104 0.58 -13.40 -5.79
C LEU A 104 1.04 -13.73 -7.21
N GLY A 105 1.17 -12.74 -8.10
CA GLY A 105 1.61 -12.94 -9.49
C GLY A 105 0.63 -13.76 -10.33
N GLN A 106 -0.66 -13.79 -9.97
CA GLN A 106 -1.67 -14.63 -10.63
C GLN A 106 -2.95 -13.85 -10.96
N ASN A 107 -3.79 -14.44 -11.80
CA ASN A 107 -5.04 -13.83 -12.25
C ASN A 107 -6.16 -14.02 -11.23
N ASP A 108 -6.20 -15.17 -10.61
CA ASP A 108 -7.17 -15.59 -9.60
C ASP A 108 -6.52 -15.58 -8.22
N GLY A 109 -7.34 -15.56 -7.17
CA GLY A 109 -6.88 -15.47 -5.78
C GLY A 109 -7.97 -14.91 -4.89
N PHE A 110 -7.71 -13.78 -4.24
CA PHE A 110 -8.75 -13.06 -3.51
C PHE A 110 -9.87 -12.65 -4.46
N THR A 111 -11.11 -12.78 -4.01
CA THR A 111 -12.29 -12.51 -4.84
C THR A 111 -12.33 -11.08 -5.32
N VAL A 112 -12.32 -10.90 -6.64
CA VAL A 112 -12.49 -9.59 -7.29
C VAL A 112 -13.93 -9.50 -7.81
N GLY A 113 -14.75 -8.68 -7.16
CA GLY A 113 -16.15 -8.51 -7.57
C GLY A 113 -16.31 -7.53 -8.73
N SER A 114 -17.03 -7.93 -9.74
CA SER A 114 -17.49 -7.06 -10.84
C SER A 114 -18.84 -6.39 -10.56
N THR A 115 -19.53 -6.76 -9.49
CA THR A 115 -20.87 -6.24 -9.13
C THR A 115 -20.80 -5.11 -8.10
N VAL A 116 -21.89 -4.41 -7.84
CA VAL A 116 -21.97 -3.31 -6.87
C VAL A 116 -21.89 -3.76 -5.41
N ASN A 117 -22.05 -5.04 -5.12
CA ASN A 117 -22.01 -5.57 -3.75
C ASN A 117 -20.57 -5.75 -3.25
N ALA A 118 -20.35 -5.62 -1.94
CA ALA A 118 -19.07 -5.89 -1.33
C ALA A 118 -18.75 -7.40 -1.42
N CYS A 119 -17.55 -7.73 -1.92
CA CYS A 119 -17.15 -9.13 -2.08
C CYS A 119 -16.36 -9.65 -0.87
N THR A 120 -15.52 -8.81 -0.30
CA THR A 120 -14.72 -9.12 0.88
C THR A 120 -15.44 -8.60 2.11
N LYS A 121 -15.72 -9.46 3.11
CA LYS A 121 -16.24 -9.08 4.42
C LYS A 121 -15.22 -9.46 5.49
N GLY A 122 -14.84 -8.50 6.35
CA GLY A 122 -13.81 -8.69 7.35
C GLY A 122 -12.38 -8.71 6.77
N LEU A 123 -11.51 -9.54 7.35
CA LEU A 123 -10.14 -9.74 6.90
C LEU A 123 -9.97 -11.16 6.36
N TRP A 124 -9.32 -11.29 5.22
CA TRP A 124 -9.05 -12.56 4.56
C TRP A 124 -7.55 -12.78 4.45
N LEU A 125 -7.09 -13.99 4.72
CA LEU A 125 -5.70 -14.40 4.68
C LEU A 125 -5.45 -15.32 3.49
N TRP A 126 -4.32 -15.17 2.82
CA TRP A 126 -3.86 -16.15 1.85
C TRP A 126 -3.33 -17.38 2.57
N SER A 127 -3.83 -18.57 2.24
CA SER A 127 -3.58 -19.81 3.00
C SER A 127 -2.16 -20.33 2.89
N GLU A 128 -1.39 -19.90 1.88
CA GLU A 128 -0.01 -20.31 1.67
C GLU A 128 0.94 -19.12 1.81
N PRO A 129 1.81 -19.08 2.84
CA PRO A 129 2.78 -18.02 3.01
C PRO A 129 3.76 -17.97 1.84
N LEU A 130 4.03 -16.78 1.34
CA LEU A 130 5.13 -16.59 0.39
C LEU A 130 6.46 -16.63 1.13
N ARG A 131 7.48 -17.23 0.53
CA ARG A 131 8.85 -17.17 1.04
C ARG A 131 9.49 -15.85 0.60
N ALA A 132 9.95 -15.06 1.55
CA ALA A 132 10.62 -13.80 1.31
C ALA A 132 11.94 -13.75 2.10
N ILE A 133 12.79 -12.79 1.76
CA ILE A 133 14.02 -12.52 2.48
C ILE A 133 13.91 -11.09 3.01
N ALA A 134 14.07 -10.93 4.32
CA ALA A 134 14.10 -9.61 4.95
C ALA A 134 15.39 -8.85 4.56
N SER A 135 15.42 -7.55 4.80
CA SER A 135 16.56 -6.69 4.45
C SER A 135 17.88 -7.07 5.13
N ASP A 136 17.83 -7.80 6.22
CA ASP A 136 18.98 -8.34 6.95
C ASP A 136 19.41 -9.73 6.45
N GLY A 137 18.79 -10.26 5.40
CA GLY A 137 19.04 -11.59 4.85
C GLY A 137 18.26 -12.73 5.54
N THR A 138 17.44 -12.46 6.54
CA THR A 138 16.66 -13.47 7.25
C THR A 138 15.51 -13.99 6.39
N PRO A 139 15.37 -15.32 6.20
CA PRO A 139 14.18 -15.90 5.56
C PRO A 139 12.93 -15.65 6.42
N VAL A 140 11.87 -15.16 5.81
CA VAL A 140 10.60 -14.87 6.49
C VAL A 140 9.40 -15.48 5.75
N ASN A 141 8.39 -15.87 6.48
CA ASN A 141 7.09 -16.24 5.93
C ASN A 141 6.28 -14.96 5.73
N LEU A 142 5.99 -14.62 4.49
CA LEU A 142 5.19 -13.44 4.14
C LEU A 142 3.72 -13.84 4.05
N LEU A 143 2.91 -13.33 4.96
CA LEU A 143 1.46 -13.48 4.99
C LEU A 143 0.80 -12.29 4.28
N ILE A 144 -0.25 -12.57 3.50
CA ILE A 144 -0.98 -11.56 2.74
C ILE A 144 -2.41 -11.49 3.26
N ILE A 145 -2.83 -10.28 3.65
CA ILE A 145 -4.17 -9.99 4.16
C ILE A 145 -4.89 -9.04 3.20
N ASP A 146 -6.05 -9.47 2.70
CA ASP A 146 -7.03 -8.62 2.04
C ASP A 146 -8.09 -8.15 3.06
N THR A 147 -8.55 -6.92 2.93
CA THR A 147 -9.53 -6.34 3.85
C THR A 147 -10.80 -5.92 3.15
N GLU A 148 -11.89 -5.93 3.90
CA GLU A 148 -13.11 -5.25 3.53
C GLU A 148 -12.85 -3.79 3.15
N GLY A 149 -13.58 -3.29 2.15
CA GLY A 149 -13.44 -1.90 1.71
C GLY A 149 -14.08 -0.93 2.71
N LEU A 150 -13.33 0.11 3.07
CA LEU A 150 -13.83 1.21 3.91
C LEU A 150 -14.89 2.03 3.18
N ASN A 151 -15.78 2.67 3.93
CA ASN A 151 -16.87 3.51 3.41
C ASN A 151 -17.84 2.72 2.50
N SER A 152 -18.03 1.43 2.74
CA SER A 152 -19.08 0.69 2.08
C SER A 152 -20.46 1.15 2.59
N THR A 153 -21.47 1.14 1.71
CA THR A 153 -22.84 1.57 2.08
C THR A 153 -23.50 0.67 3.12
N GLU A 154 -22.97 -0.53 3.31
CA GLU A 154 -23.47 -1.53 4.25
C GLU A 154 -22.82 -1.45 5.63
N ALA A 155 -21.63 -0.84 5.74
CA ALA A 155 -20.85 -0.76 6.97
C ALA A 155 -20.90 0.65 7.58
N GLY A 156 -21.02 0.73 8.90
CA GLY A 156 -20.94 2.01 9.61
C GLY A 156 -19.48 2.39 9.97
N THR A 157 -19.26 3.66 10.26
CA THR A 157 -17.93 4.22 10.63
C THR A 157 -17.23 3.43 11.72
N LYS A 158 -17.97 2.89 12.70
CA LYS A 158 -17.40 2.07 13.77
C LYS A 158 -16.82 0.76 13.24
N HIS A 159 -17.48 0.12 12.28
CA HIS A 159 -17.02 -1.10 11.63
C HIS A 159 -15.72 -0.82 10.86
N ASP A 160 -15.70 0.24 10.06
CA ASP A 160 -14.53 0.67 9.31
C ASP A 160 -13.33 0.94 10.23
N CYS A 161 -13.55 1.60 11.37
CA CYS A 161 -12.51 1.82 12.38
C CYS A 161 -11.90 0.50 12.87
N ILE A 162 -12.73 -0.50 13.13
CA ILE A 162 -12.26 -1.78 13.65
C ILE A 162 -11.48 -2.55 12.58
N ILE A 163 -12.01 -2.63 11.34
CA ILE A 163 -11.29 -3.26 10.22
C ILE A 163 -9.93 -2.61 9.99
N PHE A 164 -9.90 -1.28 9.97
CA PHE A 164 -8.67 -0.52 9.82
C PHE A 164 -7.69 -0.81 10.96
N ALA A 165 -8.17 -0.78 12.21
CA ALA A 165 -7.39 -1.06 13.40
C ALA A 165 -6.79 -2.46 13.39
N LEU A 166 -7.60 -3.47 13.09
CA LEU A 166 -7.15 -4.86 13.01
C LEU A 166 -6.08 -5.05 11.94
N ALA A 167 -6.29 -4.50 10.74
CA ALA A 167 -5.33 -4.58 9.66
C ALA A 167 -4.00 -3.89 10.04
N LEU A 168 -4.06 -2.70 10.66
CA LEU A 168 -2.88 -1.95 11.06
C LEU A 168 -2.09 -2.67 12.15
N LEU A 169 -2.76 -3.14 13.20
CA LEU A 169 -2.10 -3.77 14.36
C LEU A 169 -1.54 -5.16 14.08
N THR A 170 -2.06 -5.84 13.05
CA THR A 170 -1.57 -7.17 12.66
C THR A 170 -0.48 -7.12 11.59
N SER A 171 -0.29 -5.99 10.92
CA SER A 171 0.65 -5.89 9.79
C SER A 171 2.05 -5.44 10.19
N SER A 172 3.06 -5.93 9.47
CA SER A 172 4.43 -5.41 9.44
C SER A 172 4.61 -4.38 8.32
N PHE A 173 3.78 -4.51 7.28
CA PHE A 173 3.76 -3.64 6.11
C PHE A 173 2.30 -3.30 5.77
N PHE A 174 1.95 -2.04 5.92
CA PHE A 174 0.59 -1.56 5.74
C PHE A 174 0.46 -0.80 4.42
N VAL A 175 -0.37 -1.29 3.53
CA VAL A 175 -0.63 -0.69 2.23
C VAL A 175 -1.98 0.02 2.25
N TYR A 176 -1.95 1.33 2.06
CA TYR A 176 -3.16 2.14 1.89
C TYR A 176 -3.41 2.39 0.41
N ASN A 177 -4.50 1.85 -0.11
CA ASN A 177 -4.85 1.90 -1.53
C ASN A 177 -5.95 2.93 -1.80
N SER A 178 -5.65 3.94 -2.59
CA SER A 178 -6.58 4.98 -3.06
C SER A 178 -6.56 5.13 -4.58
N VAL A 179 -7.47 5.90 -5.15
CA VAL A 179 -7.59 6.12 -6.60
C VAL A 179 -7.37 7.60 -6.92
N GLY A 180 -6.75 7.89 -8.05
CA GLY A 180 -6.57 9.22 -8.61
C GLY A 180 -5.33 9.93 -8.07
N THR A 181 -5.48 10.72 -7.02
CA THR A 181 -4.40 11.51 -6.40
C THR A 181 -4.46 11.41 -4.89
N ILE A 182 -3.40 11.84 -4.20
CA ILE A 182 -3.46 12.05 -2.74
C ILE A 182 -4.28 13.30 -2.48
N SER A 183 -5.59 13.10 -2.32
CA SER A 183 -6.55 14.18 -2.05
C SER A 183 -6.78 14.37 -0.56
N GLU A 184 -7.36 15.52 -0.18
CA GLU A 184 -7.77 15.78 1.20
C GLU A 184 -8.72 14.72 1.73
N SER A 185 -9.66 14.24 0.92
CA SER A 185 -10.59 13.17 1.33
C SER A 185 -9.88 11.84 1.58
N ALA A 186 -8.82 11.53 0.82
CA ALA A 186 -8.00 10.35 1.05
C ALA A 186 -7.21 10.46 2.37
N ILE A 187 -6.70 11.67 2.69
CA ILE A 187 -6.05 11.95 3.97
C ILE A 187 -7.07 11.89 5.13
N ASP A 188 -8.27 12.45 4.93
CA ASP A 188 -9.33 12.42 5.94
C ASP A 188 -9.76 10.98 6.29
N THR A 189 -9.73 10.05 5.33
CA THR A 189 -9.97 8.61 5.60
C THR A 189 -8.94 8.05 6.59
N LEU A 190 -7.68 8.54 6.55
CA LEU A 190 -6.65 8.16 7.50
C LEU A 190 -6.82 8.80 8.89
N SER A 191 -7.84 9.66 9.10
CA SER A 191 -8.20 10.15 10.44
C SER A 191 -8.51 9.02 11.42
N LEU A 192 -8.87 7.84 10.92
CA LEU A 192 -9.01 6.62 11.70
C LEU A 192 -7.75 6.29 12.52
N VAL A 193 -6.56 6.59 11.97
CA VAL A 193 -5.28 6.46 12.69
C VAL A 193 -5.28 7.36 13.94
N VAL A 194 -5.76 8.60 13.80
CA VAL A 194 -5.84 9.56 14.91
C VAL A 194 -6.80 9.07 15.99
N GLU A 195 -7.95 8.55 15.58
CA GLU A 195 -8.93 8.00 16.54
C GLU A 195 -8.34 6.82 17.31
N MET A 196 -7.65 5.91 16.65
CA MET A 196 -6.98 4.78 17.31
C MET A 196 -6.01 5.23 18.41
N THR A 197 -5.27 6.31 18.17
CA THR A 197 -4.30 6.81 19.16
C THR A 197 -4.93 7.26 20.45
N LYS A 198 -6.17 7.73 20.41
CA LYS A 198 -6.92 8.09 21.62
C LYS A 198 -7.18 6.87 22.50
N TYR A 199 -7.52 5.72 21.88
CA TYR A 199 -7.77 4.48 22.61
C TYR A 199 -6.49 3.84 23.17
N ILE A 200 -5.41 3.90 22.43
CA ILE A 200 -4.11 3.36 22.87
C ILE A 200 -3.56 4.16 24.04
N ARG A 201 -3.63 5.50 24.00
CA ARG A 201 -3.17 6.37 25.09
C ARG A 201 -3.94 6.20 26.38
N THR A 202 -5.23 5.89 26.34
CA THR A 202 -6.04 5.68 27.52
C THR A 202 -5.75 4.35 28.23
N SER A 203 -5.17 3.40 27.54
CA SER A 203 -4.83 2.07 28.10
C SER A 203 -3.44 2.02 28.74
N THR A 204 -2.56 2.96 28.43
CA THR A 204 -1.22 3.09 28.99
C THR A 204 -1.16 4.27 29.98
N SER A 205 -1.35 3.99 31.26
CA SER A 205 -1.39 5.00 32.33
C SER A 205 -0.01 5.56 32.73
N LYS A 206 1.02 5.45 31.88
CA LYS A 206 2.31 6.13 32.06
C LYS A 206 2.58 6.99 30.84
N GLU A 207 3.03 8.23 31.08
CA GLU A 207 3.57 9.17 30.13
C GLU A 207 4.84 8.61 29.45
N GLU A 208 4.71 7.53 28.70
CA GLU A 208 5.76 7.11 27.80
C GLU A 208 5.62 7.93 26.52
N ASP A 209 6.72 8.57 26.19
CA ASP A 209 6.91 9.44 25.03
C ASP A 209 6.27 8.80 23.79
N GLY A 210 5.42 9.54 23.06
CA GLY A 210 4.72 9.03 21.86
C GLY A 210 5.64 8.43 20.79
N THR A 211 6.95 8.62 20.90
CA THR A 211 8.00 8.03 20.06
C THR A 211 8.22 6.54 20.35
N ALA A 212 8.01 6.08 21.59
CA ALA A 212 8.16 4.67 21.94
C ALA A 212 7.12 3.79 21.21
N PHE A 213 5.94 4.33 20.91
CA PHE A 213 4.90 3.62 20.18
C PHE A 213 5.16 3.51 18.67
N ALA A 214 5.83 4.47 18.08
CA ALA A 214 6.05 4.53 16.63
C ALA A 214 6.87 3.32 16.11
N GLN A 215 7.73 2.73 16.94
CA GLN A 215 8.51 1.54 16.59
C GLN A 215 7.65 0.28 16.34
N PHE A 216 6.43 0.24 16.88
CA PHE A 216 5.51 -0.88 16.70
C PHE A 216 4.57 -0.71 15.51
N PHE A 217 4.60 0.46 14.86
CA PHE A 217 3.78 0.68 13.68
C PHE A 217 4.45 0.09 12.43
N PRO A 218 3.64 -0.45 11.50
CA PRO A 218 4.16 -1.04 10.28
C PRO A 218 4.82 0.00 9.36
N LYS A 219 5.64 -0.48 8.44
CA LYS A 219 6.02 0.32 7.27
C LYS A 219 4.76 0.66 6.48
N PHE A 220 4.68 1.88 5.98
CA PHE A 220 3.51 2.40 5.29
C PHE A 220 3.80 2.62 3.81
N LEU A 221 2.94 2.09 2.94
CA LEU A 221 2.98 2.36 1.52
C LEU A 221 1.63 2.92 1.06
N TRP A 222 1.64 4.13 0.52
CA TRP A 222 0.47 4.68 -0.15
C TRP A 222 0.47 4.28 -1.62
N VAL A 223 -0.43 3.40 -2.02
CA VAL A 223 -0.64 3.05 -3.43
C VAL A 223 -1.72 3.95 -4.00
N VAL A 224 -1.37 4.72 -5.03
CA VAL A 224 -2.30 5.61 -5.74
C VAL A 224 -2.61 4.99 -7.09
N ARG A 225 -3.83 4.45 -7.25
CA ARG A 225 -4.30 3.78 -8.47
C ARG A 225 -4.80 4.79 -9.49
N ASP A 226 -4.72 4.39 -10.75
CA ASP A 226 -5.21 5.16 -11.90
C ASP A 226 -4.58 6.58 -11.95
N PHE A 227 -3.31 6.66 -11.53
CA PHE A 227 -2.55 7.90 -11.52
C PHE A 227 -2.14 8.27 -12.96
N SER A 228 -2.51 9.46 -13.40
CA SER A 228 -2.28 9.95 -14.77
C SER A 228 -1.50 11.26 -14.84
N LEU A 229 -1.04 11.78 -13.70
CA LEU A 229 -0.33 13.05 -13.63
C LEU A 229 1.18 12.87 -13.73
N GLN A 230 1.89 13.92 -14.14
CA GLN A 230 3.34 13.97 -14.04
C GLN A 230 3.77 14.35 -12.62
N LEU A 231 4.78 13.67 -12.10
CA LEU A 231 5.38 13.99 -10.81
C LEU A 231 6.35 15.17 -10.96
N VAL A 232 5.80 16.37 -10.94
CA VAL A 232 6.55 17.62 -10.99
C VAL A 232 6.09 18.55 -9.87
N ASN A 233 7.02 19.32 -9.31
CA ASN A 233 6.69 20.33 -8.32
C ASN A 233 6.16 21.63 -8.99
N GLU A 234 5.79 22.64 -8.21
CA GLU A 234 5.30 23.95 -8.67
C GLU A 234 6.29 24.71 -9.55
N HIS A 235 7.58 24.35 -9.50
CA HIS A 235 8.65 24.92 -10.37
C HIS A 235 8.92 24.08 -11.61
N GLY A 236 8.11 23.05 -11.92
CA GLY A 236 8.28 22.17 -13.07
C GLY A 236 9.44 21.17 -12.94
N LYS A 237 10.06 21.03 -11.75
CA LYS A 237 11.10 20.03 -11.50
C LYS A 237 10.47 18.68 -11.18
N THR A 238 10.98 17.61 -11.80
CA THR A 238 10.59 16.22 -11.50
C THR A 238 10.88 15.90 -10.04
N ILE A 239 9.92 15.27 -9.38
CA ILE A 239 9.99 14.81 -8.00
C ILE A 239 9.76 13.29 -7.94
N SER A 240 10.28 12.66 -6.90
CA SER A 240 10.01 11.25 -6.63
C SER A 240 8.59 11.06 -6.08
N SER A 241 8.07 9.83 -6.15
CA SER A 241 6.79 9.47 -5.53
C SER A 241 6.78 9.70 -4.02
N LYS A 242 7.91 9.49 -3.35
CA LYS A 242 8.08 9.79 -1.94
C LYS A 242 7.97 11.30 -1.66
N GLU A 243 8.63 12.14 -2.45
CA GLU A 243 8.51 13.61 -2.34
C GLU A 243 7.07 14.07 -2.59
N TYR A 244 6.35 13.42 -3.51
CA TYR A 244 4.93 13.68 -3.72
C TYR A 244 4.09 13.38 -2.47
N LEU A 245 4.31 12.25 -1.80
CA LEU A 245 3.67 11.92 -0.54
C LEU A 245 4.00 12.95 0.56
N GLU A 246 5.29 13.26 0.73
CA GLU A 246 5.73 14.24 1.74
C GLU A 246 5.13 15.63 1.50
N SER A 247 5.01 16.05 0.25
CA SER A 247 4.35 17.29 -0.17
C SER A 247 2.87 17.31 0.24
N ALA A 248 2.14 16.21 0.00
CA ALA A 248 0.73 16.07 0.39
C ALA A 248 0.53 16.05 1.91
N LEU A 249 1.54 15.60 2.66
CA LEU A 249 1.54 15.57 4.12
C LEU A 249 2.13 16.85 4.77
N GLN A 250 2.45 17.89 3.99
CA GLN A 250 2.82 19.19 4.55
C GLN A 250 1.63 19.84 5.26
N GLU A 251 1.92 20.60 6.30
CA GLU A 251 0.90 21.32 7.04
C GLU A 251 0.26 22.42 6.18
N MET A 252 -1.05 22.47 6.22
CA MET A 252 -1.81 23.52 5.54
C MET A 252 -1.67 24.82 6.31
N PRO A 253 -1.44 25.95 5.62
CA PRO A 253 -1.46 27.25 6.26
C PRO A 253 -2.89 27.61 6.72
N GLY A 254 -2.99 28.27 7.86
CA GLY A 254 -4.25 28.78 8.39
C GLY A 254 -4.46 28.48 9.86
N VAL A 255 -5.25 29.33 10.52
CA VAL A 255 -5.56 29.24 11.96
C VAL A 255 -6.99 28.74 12.23
N SER A 256 -7.72 28.30 11.19
CA SER A 256 -9.07 27.78 11.35
C SER A 256 -9.06 26.39 12.02
N GLU A 257 -10.10 26.08 12.79
CA GLU A 257 -10.28 24.77 13.41
C GLU A 257 -10.22 23.64 12.37
N LYS A 258 -10.76 23.87 11.18
CA LYS A 258 -10.69 22.91 10.06
C LYS A 258 -9.25 22.67 9.62
N ALA A 259 -8.41 23.70 9.51
CA ALA A 259 -7.00 23.56 9.18
C ALA A 259 -6.24 22.83 10.29
N ALA A 260 -6.51 23.17 11.55
CA ALA A 260 -5.92 22.51 12.71
C ALA A 260 -6.23 21.00 12.74
N ASN A 261 -7.49 20.60 12.49
CA ASN A 261 -7.88 19.19 12.42
C ASN A 261 -7.17 18.44 11.29
N LYS A 262 -7.07 19.03 10.11
CA LYS A 262 -6.34 18.46 8.98
C LYS A 262 -4.85 18.30 9.26
N ASN A 263 -4.24 19.29 9.87
CA ASN A 263 -2.83 19.25 10.27
C ASN A 263 -2.59 18.19 11.34
N ARG A 264 -3.53 18.01 12.28
CA ARG A 264 -3.47 16.94 13.29
C ARG A 264 -3.41 15.55 12.65
N ILE A 265 -4.22 15.30 11.59
CA ILE A 265 -4.17 14.03 10.86
C ILE A 265 -2.81 13.84 10.20
N ARG A 266 -2.28 14.86 9.52
CA ARG A 266 -0.96 14.81 8.87
C ARG A 266 0.17 14.55 9.85
N THR A 267 0.14 15.25 10.99
CA THR A 267 1.13 15.06 12.06
C THR A 267 1.05 13.63 12.63
N ALA A 268 -0.15 13.09 12.83
CA ALA A 268 -0.33 11.72 13.29
C ALA A 268 0.22 10.69 12.27
N ILE A 269 -0.11 10.85 10.98
CA ILE A 269 0.42 9.96 9.93
C ILE A 269 1.96 9.99 9.92
N LYS A 270 2.57 11.17 9.98
CA LYS A 270 4.03 11.31 10.01
C LYS A 270 4.65 10.73 11.29
N GLY A 271 3.99 10.89 12.43
CA GLY A 271 4.45 10.39 13.71
C GLY A 271 4.40 8.87 13.83
N PHE A 272 3.33 8.25 13.35
CA PHE A 272 3.16 6.79 13.44
C PHE A 272 3.90 6.04 12.34
N PHE A 273 3.86 6.52 11.11
CA PHE A 273 4.51 5.88 9.99
C PHE A 273 5.86 6.55 9.68
N GLN A 274 6.86 6.25 10.49
CA GLN A 274 8.22 6.79 10.30
C GLN A 274 8.84 6.32 8.98
N GLN A 275 8.60 5.05 8.61
CA GLN A 275 8.98 4.50 7.31
C GLN A 275 7.74 4.50 6.41
N ARG A 276 7.69 5.47 5.49
CA ARG A 276 6.58 5.64 4.55
C ARG A 276 7.08 5.93 3.15
N ASP A 277 6.32 5.47 2.18
CA ASP A 277 6.57 5.68 0.76
C ASP A 277 5.26 5.77 -0.02
N CYS A 278 5.35 6.13 -1.30
CA CYS A 278 4.22 6.22 -2.22
C CYS A 278 4.54 5.49 -3.51
N PHE A 279 3.54 4.83 -4.06
CA PHE A 279 3.65 4.10 -5.32
C PHE A 279 2.47 4.41 -6.24
N PRO A 280 2.63 5.35 -7.17
CA PRO A 280 1.62 5.65 -8.17
C PRO A 280 1.58 4.55 -9.23
N LEU A 281 0.37 4.07 -9.54
CA LEU A 281 0.10 3.06 -10.54
C LEU A 281 -0.81 3.63 -11.62
N VAL A 282 -0.45 3.47 -12.87
CA VAL A 282 -1.31 3.78 -14.00
C VAL A 282 -2.48 2.78 -14.07
N ARG A 283 -3.52 3.15 -14.79
CA ARG A 283 -4.67 2.28 -15.02
C ARG A 283 -4.23 1.00 -15.76
N PRO A 284 -4.68 -0.18 -15.34
CA PRO A 284 -4.21 -1.45 -15.93
C PRO A 284 -4.67 -1.65 -17.37
N VAL A 285 -5.81 -1.07 -17.76
CA VAL A 285 -6.38 -1.13 -19.13
C VAL A 285 -7.04 0.21 -19.45
N GLU A 286 -7.03 0.58 -20.74
CA GLU A 286 -7.66 1.80 -21.23
C GLU A 286 -9.15 1.61 -21.52
N ASP A 287 -9.54 0.40 -21.93
CA ASP A 287 -10.93 0.06 -22.26
C ASP A 287 -11.71 -0.28 -20.99
N GLU A 288 -12.78 0.48 -20.74
CA GLU A 288 -13.69 0.30 -19.61
C GLU A 288 -14.32 -1.10 -19.57
N SER A 289 -14.65 -1.69 -20.73
CA SER A 289 -15.26 -3.02 -20.81
C SER A 289 -14.32 -4.11 -20.29
N LEU A 290 -13.02 -3.94 -20.47
CA LEU A 290 -12.00 -4.88 -19.99
C LEU A 290 -11.82 -4.81 -18.48
N LEU A 291 -12.21 -3.71 -17.82
CA LEU A 291 -12.16 -3.63 -16.35
C LEU A 291 -13.08 -4.65 -15.67
N GLN A 292 -14.19 -5.01 -16.31
CA GLN A 292 -15.14 -6.00 -15.78
C GLN A 292 -14.63 -7.44 -15.91
N THR A 293 -13.69 -7.68 -16.81
CA THR A 293 -13.12 -8.99 -17.13
C THR A 293 -11.64 -9.14 -16.77
N LEU A 294 -11.10 -8.22 -15.98
CA LEU A 294 -9.67 -8.20 -15.61
C LEU A 294 -9.18 -9.49 -14.95
N SER A 295 -10.04 -10.22 -14.24
CA SER A 295 -9.69 -11.52 -13.65
C SER A 295 -9.47 -12.60 -14.69
N SER A 296 -10.15 -12.53 -15.85
CA SER A 296 -10.05 -13.52 -16.94
C SER A 296 -9.14 -13.06 -18.08
N ALA A 297 -8.81 -11.77 -18.17
CA ALA A 297 -7.98 -11.24 -19.23
C ALA A 297 -6.49 -11.53 -18.97
N ALA A 298 -5.76 -11.95 -20.02
CA ALA A 298 -4.30 -12.00 -20.05
C ALA A 298 -3.74 -10.55 -20.07
N VAL A 299 -3.95 -9.81 -18.99
CA VAL A 299 -3.32 -8.49 -18.80
C VAL A 299 -1.83 -8.73 -18.56
N SER A 300 -0.97 -8.00 -19.26
CA SER A 300 0.48 -8.07 -19.07
C SER A 300 0.83 -8.02 -17.58
N PRO A 301 1.69 -8.91 -17.08
CA PRO A 301 1.90 -9.11 -15.64
C PRO A 301 2.53 -7.94 -14.90
N ALA A 302 3.05 -6.95 -15.58
CA ALA A 302 3.65 -5.78 -14.95
C ALA A 302 2.76 -4.55 -15.12
N PRO A 303 2.32 -3.92 -14.02
CA PRO A 303 1.75 -2.58 -14.11
C PRO A 303 2.82 -1.65 -14.69
N LYS A 304 2.47 -0.90 -15.74
CA LYS A 304 3.33 0.16 -16.23
C LYS A 304 3.54 1.15 -15.09
N THR A 305 4.75 1.25 -14.58
CA THR A 305 5.14 2.31 -13.66
C THR A 305 5.42 3.58 -14.46
N LEU A 306 5.06 4.72 -13.92
CA LEU A 306 5.53 6.01 -14.42
C LEU A 306 7.04 6.09 -14.16
N ASN A 307 7.83 6.20 -15.25
CA ASN A 307 9.27 6.50 -15.15
C ASN A 307 9.48 7.94 -14.70
#